data_914fa4ec81808e0984ef312177393ce0
#
_entry.id   914fa4ec81808e0984ef312177393ce0
#
_cell.length_a   1.000
_cell.length_b   1.000
_cell.length_c   1.000
_cell.angle_alpha   90.00
_cell.angle_beta   90.00
_cell.angle_gamma   90.00
#
_symmetry.space_group_name_H-M   'P 1'
#
loop_
_entity.id
_entity.type
_entity.pdbx_description
1 polymer ?
#
loop_
_entity_poly.entity_id
_entity_poly.type
_entity_poly.pdbx_seq_one_letter_code
_entity_poly.pdbx_strand_id
1 'polypeptide(L)'
;MAKRALLASILAGIVAAWTGSAIAAGPVHPLTTTCIEKAAERYGVHIDVLLAILMVEGGTVGKNSRANSNGSYDIGPFQINSMHRTELKSIGVDEDTLRNNGCVNAMVAARHLMRTVTPQMLAGIRTQEDYLRVIANYHSATPKYNQIYADKLLKAFNKLYASDQQ
;
A
#
# COMPACT_ATOMS: atom_id res chain seq x y z
N MET A 1 -21.44 82.01 10.57
CA MET A 1 -21.83 80.89 9.69
C MET A 1 -20.59 79.99 9.52
N ALA A 2 -20.51 78.89 10.28
CA ALA A 2 -19.36 78.00 10.29
C ALA A 2 -19.62 76.77 9.34
N LYS A 3 -18.77 76.58 8.36
CA LYS A 3 -18.81 75.42 7.46
C LYS A 3 -18.02 74.27 8.10
N ARG A 4 -18.70 73.16 8.45
CA ARG A 4 -18.09 71.92 8.88
C ARG A 4 -17.57 71.17 7.68
N ALA A 5 -16.25 70.89 7.63
CA ALA A 5 -15.64 69.98 6.69
C ALA A 5 -15.70 68.54 7.24
N LEU A 6 -16.31 67.59 6.50
CA LEU A 6 -16.27 66.18 6.79
C LEU A 6 -14.97 65.58 6.20
N LEU A 7 -14.14 65.02 7.07
CA LEU A 7 -12.99 64.20 6.72
C LEU A 7 -13.50 62.76 6.54
N ALA A 8 -13.49 62.25 5.32
CA ALA A 8 -13.73 60.84 5.04
C ALA A 8 -12.42 60.06 5.13
N SER A 9 -12.30 59.23 6.18
CA SER A 9 -11.17 58.28 6.33
C SER A 9 -11.38 57.04 5.48
N ILE A 10 -10.55 56.85 4.46
CA ILE A 10 -10.50 55.64 3.65
C ILE A 10 -9.65 54.63 4.40
N LEU A 11 -10.28 53.60 4.97
CA LEU A 11 -9.59 52.40 5.45
C LEU A 11 -9.26 51.48 4.25
N ALA A 12 -7.97 51.47 3.86
CA ALA A 12 -7.47 50.51 2.89
C ALA A 12 -7.24 49.18 3.63
N GLY A 13 -8.15 48.21 3.41
CA GLY A 13 -8.00 46.85 3.90
C GLY A 13 -6.91 46.11 3.12
N ILE A 14 -5.82 45.75 3.79
CA ILE A 14 -4.78 44.87 3.23
C ILE A 14 -5.33 43.45 3.26
N VAL A 15 -5.75 42.92 2.08
CA VAL A 15 -6.06 41.51 1.91
C VAL A 15 -4.73 40.78 1.76
N ALA A 16 -4.26 40.16 2.82
CA ALA A 16 -3.12 39.26 2.78
C ALA A 16 -3.54 37.99 2.01
N ALA A 17 -3.10 37.87 0.77
CA ALA A 17 -3.25 36.64 0.00
C ALA A 17 -2.35 35.55 0.63
N TRP A 18 -2.97 34.59 1.30
CA TRP A 18 -2.29 33.38 1.74
C TRP A 18 -1.99 32.52 0.51
N THR A 19 -0.77 32.65 -0.02
CA THR A 19 -0.25 31.70 -1.00
C THR A 19 0.10 30.42 -0.24
N GLY A 20 -0.87 29.51 -0.12
CA GLY A 20 -0.61 28.16 0.36
C GLY A 20 0.40 27.50 -0.59
N SER A 21 1.64 27.31 -0.12
CA SER A 21 2.60 26.48 -0.84
C SER A 21 2.03 25.08 -0.96
N ALA A 22 1.58 24.69 -2.14
CA ALA A 22 1.27 23.29 -2.42
C ALA A 22 2.56 22.51 -2.20
N ILE A 23 2.58 21.64 -1.17
CA ILE A 23 3.66 20.70 -0.96
C ILE A 23 3.62 19.78 -2.19
N ALA A 24 4.59 19.93 -3.08
CA ALA A 24 4.70 19.04 -4.23
C ALA A 24 4.86 17.60 -3.73
N ALA A 25 3.97 16.73 -4.18
CA ALA A 25 4.12 15.30 -3.91
C ALA A 25 5.52 14.86 -4.40
N GLY A 26 6.26 14.14 -3.56
CA GLY A 26 7.59 13.65 -3.92
C GLY A 26 7.54 12.79 -5.21
N PRO A 27 8.68 12.58 -5.88
CA PRO A 27 8.74 11.83 -7.11
C PRO A 27 8.18 10.42 -6.93
N VAL A 28 7.39 9.98 -7.90
CA VAL A 28 6.83 8.62 -7.93
C VAL A 28 7.81 7.69 -8.66
N HIS A 29 8.26 6.63 -7.98
CA HIS A 29 9.09 5.57 -8.53
C HIS A 29 8.21 4.36 -8.88
N PRO A 30 8.08 3.97 -10.15
CA PRO A 30 7.17 2.92 -10.56
C PRO A 30 7.54 1.55 -9.98
N LEU A 31 6.55 0.68 -9.83
CA LEU A 31 6.76 -0.74 -9.59
C LEU A 31 7.17 -1.40 -10.91
N THR A 32 8.28 -2.14 -10.89
CA THR A 32 8.76 -2.91 -12.05
C THR A 32 8.84 -4.40 -11.69
N THR A 33 8.90 -5.27 -12.70
CA THR A 33 9.12 -6.71 -12.49
C THR A 33 10.41 -6.95 -11.69
N THR A 34 11.48 -6.24 -12.02
CA THR A 34 12.77 -6.32 -11.29
C THR A 34 12.63 -5.95 -9.80
N CYS A 35 11.73 -5.04 -9.44
CA CYS A 35 11.46 -4.74 -8.02
C CYS A 35 10.84 -5.95 -7.31
N ILE A 36 9.90 -6.64 -7.97
CA ILE A 36 9.22 -7.81 -7.42
C ILE A 36 10.19 -8.99 -7.32
N GLU A 37 11.02 -9.21 -8.35
CA GLU A 37 12.08 -10.23 -8.35
C GLU A 37 13.05 -10.03 -7.17
N LYS A 38 13.57 -8.81 -6.98
CA LYS A 38 14.46 -8.50 -5.86
C LYS A 38 13.79 -8.66 -4.50
N ALA A 39 12.50 -8.33 -4.38
CA ALA A 39 11.76 -8.54 -3.14
C ALA A 39 11.56 -10.04 -2.87
N ALA A 40 11.23 -10.81 -3.89
CA ALA A 40 11.08 -12.27 -3.84
C ALA A 40 12.38 -12.94 -3.39
N GLU A 41 13.49 -12.62 -4.06
CA GLU A 41 14.83 -13.12 -3.73
C GLU A 41 15.25 -12.76 -2.30
N ARG A 42 15.10 -11.49 -1.92
CA ARG A 42 15.50 -11.00 -0.59
C ARG A 42 14.83 -11.72 0.55
N TYR A 43 13.58 -12.13 0.38
CA TYR A 43 12.76 -12.73 1.43
C TYR A 43 12.50 -14.24 1.21
N GLY A 44 13.08 -14.84 0.19
CA GLY A 44 12.89 -16.27 -0.12
C GLY A 44 11.43 -16.62 -0.47
N VAL A 45 10.71 -15.70 -1.10
CA VAL A 45 9.34 -15.87 -1.56
C VAL A 45 9.35 -16.19 -3.05
N HIS A 46 8.51 -17.11 -3.51
CA HIS A 46 8.37 -17.31 -4.96
C HIS A 46 7.76 -16.07 -5.63
N ILE A 47 8.29 -15.65 -6.77
CA ILE A 47 7.83 -14.43 -7.45
C ILE A 47 6.34 -14.47 -7.76
N ASP A 48 5.80 -15.63 -8.19
CA ASP A 48 4.38 -15.79 -8.52
C ASP A 48 3.47 -15.52 -7.33
N VAL A 49 3.94 -15.78 -6.10
CA VAL A 49 3.19 -15.45 -4.88
C VAL A 49 3.02 -13.94 -4.75
N LEU A 50 4.10 -13.18 -4.96
CA LEU A 50 4.02 -11.71 -4.93
C LEU A 50 3.19 -11.16 -6.08
N LEU A 51 3.29 -11.74 -7.28
CA LEU A 51 2.45 -11.38 -8.43
C LEU A 51 0.98 -11.66 -8.15
N ALA A 52 0.64 -12.83 -7.58
CA ALA A 52 -0.73 -13.16 -7.22
C ALA A 52 -1.29 -12.20 -6.16
N ILE A 53 -0.50 -11.87 -5.12
CA ILE A 53 -0.88 -10.89 -4.10
C ILE A 53 -1.12 -9.52 -4.76
N LEU A 54 -0.19 -9.04 -5.60
CA LEU A 54 -0.33 -7.78 -6.32
C LEU A 54 -1.63 -7.72 -7.14
N MET A 55 -1.97 -8.81 -7.84
CA MET A 55 -3.20 -8.91 -8.61
C MET A 55 -4.46 -8.87 -7.75
N VAL A 56 -4.41 -9.46 -6.55
CA VAL A 56 -5.55 -9.45 -5.61
C VAL A 56 -5.73 -8.09 -4.97
N GLU A 57 -4.63 -7.44 -4.56
CA GLU A 57 -4.65 -6.13 -3.90
C GLU A 57 -4.98 -4.99 -4.85
N GLY A 58 -4.46 -5.03 -6.07
CA GLY A 58 -4.82 -4.11 -7.16
C GLY A 58 -4.55 -2.63 -6.87
N GLY A 59 -3.69 -2.31 -5.91
CA GLY A 59 -3.35 -0.95 -5.56
C GLY A 59 -2.47 -0.26 -6.61
N THR A 60 -2.21 1.03 -6.40
CA THR A 60 -1.46 1.86 -7.34
C THR A 60 -0.34 2.61 -6.63
N VAL A 61 0.85 2.67 -7.23
CA VAL A 61 1.95 3.51 -6.72
C VAL A 61 1.50 4.97 -6.69
N GLY A 62 1.82 5.67 -5.61
CA GLY A 62 1.42 7.06 -5.40
C GLY A 62 0.02 7.25 -4.81
N LYS A 63 -0.71 6.17 -4.50
CA LYS A 63 -2.08 6.26 -3.98
C LYS A 63 -2.26 5.45 -2.70
N ASN A 64 -3.17 5.95 -1.87
CA ASN A 64 -3.75 5.22 -0.75
C ASN A 64 -5.17 4.77 -1.11
N SER A 65 -5.68 3.73 -0.46
CA SER A 65 -7.10 3.36 -0.52
C SER A 65 -7.97 4.42 0.16
N ARG A 66 -9.29 4.28 0.04
CA ARG A 66 -10.23 4.95 0.95
C ARG A 66 -10.02 4.42 2.37
N ALA A 67 -10.43 5.22 3.36
CA ALA A 67 -10.38 4.79 4.75
C ALA A 67 -11.30 3.57 4.98
N ASN A 68 -10.79 2.61 5.73
CA ASN A 68 -11.54 1.48 6.27
C ASN A 68 -12.48 1.95 7.39
N SER A 69 -13.41 1.11 7.82
CA SER A 69 -14.36 1.44 8.90
C SER A 69 -13.70 1.78 10.24
N ASN A 70 -12.48 1.31 10.47
CA ASN A 70 -11.68 1.59 11.66
C ASN A 70 -10.75 2.82 11.50
N GLY A 71 -10.87 3.57 10.40
CA GLY A 71 -10.06 4.74 10.09
C GLY A 71 -8.68 4.42 9.50
N SER A 72 -8.27 3.15 9.41
CA SER A 72 -7.05 2.76 8.69
C SER A 72 -7.29 2.86 7.17
N TYR A 73 -6.20 2.81 6.39
CA TYR A 73 -6.22 2.75 4.93
C TYR A 73 -5.03 1.94 4.44
N ASP A 74 -5.05 1.57 3.18
CA ASP A 74 -4.04 0.72 2.60
C ASP A 74 -3.20 1.52 1.59
N ILE A 75 -1.89 1.26 1.55
CA ILE A 75 -0.88 2.12 0.94
C ILE A 75 -0.21 1.40 -0.23
N GLY A 76 -0.25 2.03 -1.41
CA GLY A 76 0.49 1.60 -2.59
C GLY A 76 -0.01 0.31 -3.22
N PRO A 77 0.77 -0.28 -4.17
CA PRO A 77 0.32 -1.39 -5.01
C PRO A 77 -0.03 -2.67 -4.25
N PHE A 78 0.68 -2.99 -3.19
CA PHE A 78 0.45 -4.17 -2.35
C PHE A 78 -0.46 -3.91 -1.15
N GLN A 79 -1.11 -2.75 -1.08
CA GLN A 79 -2.10 -2.37 -0.08
C GLN A 79 -1.66 -2.61 1.38
N ILE A 80 -0.46 -2.10 1.71
CA ILE A 80 0.09 -2.19 3.06
C ILE A 80 -0.73 -1.32 4.01
N ASN A 81 -1.33 -1.93 5.05
CA ASN A 81 -2.21 -1.20 5.95
C ASN A 81 -1.46 -0.14 6.77
N SER A 82 -2.05 1.04 6.89
CA SER A 82 -1.49 2.20 7.62
C SER A 82 -1.22 1.94 9.11
N MET A 83 -1.79 0.89 9.70
CA MET A 83 -1.48 0.47 11.07
C MET A 83 -0.01 0.08 11.25
N HIS A 84 0.68 -0.33 10.18
CA HIS A 84 2.10 -0.69 10.19
C HIS A 84 3.06 0.50 10.14
N ARG A 85 2.57 1.74 9.97
CA ARG A 85 3.42 2.93 9.77
C ARG A 85 4.48 3.15 10.85
N THR A 86 4.11 2.98 12.12
CA THR A 86 5.05 3.19 13.23
C THR A 86 6.20 2.19 13.19
N GLU A 87 5.88 0.93 12.93
CA GLU A 87 6.89 -0.14 12.78
C GLU A 87 7.77 0.11 11.54
N LEU A 88 7.16 0.44 10.40
CA LEU A 88 7.89 0.69 9.16
C LEU A 88 8.83 1.89 9.29
N LYS A 89 8.39 2.95 9.96
CA LYS A 89 9.23 4.11 10.26
C LYS A 89 10.45 3.75 11.09
N SER A 90 10.33 2.82 12.04
CA SER A 90 11.46 2.37 12.87
C SER A 90 12.56 1.65 12.09
N ILE A 91 12.25 1.17 10.88
CA ILE A 91 13.19 0.55 9.94
C ILE A 91 13.51 1.43 8.73
N GLY A 92 13.23 2.73 8.82
CA GLY A 92 13.58 3.72 7.80
C GLY A 92 12.61 3.84 6.63
N VAL A 93 11.41 3.26 6.72
CA VAL A 93 10.37 3.38 5.69
C VAL A 93 9.24 4.27 6.20
N ASP A 94 9.20 5.52 5.74
CA ASP A 94 8.09 6.41 5.99
C ASP A 94 6.90 6.15 5.04
N GLU A 95 5.77 6.78 5.32
CA GLU A 95 4.55 6.58 4.54
C GLU A 95 4.67 7.10 3.10
N ASP A 96 5.35 8.23 2.92
CA ASP A 96 5.52 8.82 1.59
C ASP A 96 6.39 7.93 0.71
N THR A 97 7.47 7.39 1.24
CA THR A 97 8.29 6.39 0.57
C THR A 97 7.51 5.12 0.27
N LEU A 98 6.74 4.61 1.24
CA LEU A 98 5.91 3.41 1.04
C LEU A 98 4.87 3.61 -0.06
N ARG A 99 4.25 4.78 -0.13
CA ARG A 99 3.22 5.13 -1.13
C ARG A 99 3.82 5.36 -2.51
N ASN A 100 4.90 6.16 -2.58
CA ASN A 100 5.42 6.69 -3.84
C ASN A 100 6.50 5.83 -4.48
N ASN A 101 7.04 4.82 -3.79
CA ASN A 101 8.08 3.94 -4.32
C ASN A 101 7.59 2.49 -4.42
N GLY A 102 7.29 2.05 -5.65
CA GLY A 102 6.79 0.69 -5.92
C GLY A 102 7.76 -0.40 -5.50
N CYS A 103 9.08 -0.19 -5.62
CA CYS A 103 10.07 -1.17 -5.20
C CYS A 103 10.09 -1.32 -3.66
N VAL A 104 10.02 -0.21 -2.92
CA VAL A 104 9.94 -0.26 -1.45
C VAL A 104 8.64 -0.92 -1.02
N ASN A 105 7.52 -0.61 -1.67
CA ASN A 105 6.24 -1.23 -1.36
C ASN A 105 6.27 -2.75 -1.59
N ALA A 106 6.85 -3.23 -2.70
CA ALA A 106 7.06 -4.67 -2.96
C ALA A 106 7.96 -5.34 -1.90
N MET A 107 9.03 -4.67 -1.50
CA MET A 107 9.93 -5.17 -0.47
C MET A 107 9.23 -5.30 0.90
N VAL A 108 8.41 -4.31 1.26
CA VAL A 108 7.60 -4.34 2.49
C VAL A 108 6.53 -5.44 2.40
N ALA A 109 5.91 -5.65 1.25
CA ALA A 109 4.93 -6.71 1.04
C ALA A 109 5.54 -8.11 1.25
N ALA A 110 6.70 -8.37 0.65
CA ALA A 110 7.42 -9.64 0.84
C ALA A 110 7.83 -9.85 2.31
N ARG A 111 8.33 -8.79 2.97
CA ARG A 111 8.61 -8.82 4.42
C ARG A 111 7.36 -9.11 5.25
N HIS A 112 6.25 -8.49 4.93
CA HIS A 112 4.97 -8.69 5.63
C HIS A 112 4.50 -10.14 5.48
N LEU A 113 4.52 -10.69 4.28
CA LEU A 113 4.18 -12.09 4.03
C LEU A 113 5.02 -13.02 4.91
N MET A 114 6.34 -12.85 4.93
CA MET A 114 7.25 -13.70 5.71
C MET A 114 7.09 -13.57 7.22
N ARG A 115 6.45 -12.53 7.71
CA ARG A 115 6.09 -12.37 9.12
C ARG A 115 4.76 -13.04 9.48
N THR A 116 3.87 -13.17 8.51
CA THR A 116 2.56 -13.79 8.70
C THR A 116 2.56 -15.29 8.41
N VAL A 117 3.60 -15.79 7.74
CA VAL A 117 3.80 -17.21 7.41
C VAL A 117 4.89 -17.79 8.30
N THR A 118 4.53 -18.75 9.16
CA THR A 118 5.49 -19.39 10.07
C THR A 118 6.05 -20.69 9.48
N PRO A 119 7.25 -21.13 9.91
CA PRO A 119 7.79 -22.44 9.52
C PRO A 119 6.83 -23.60 9.81
N GLN A 120 6.07 -23.54 10.90
CA GLN A 120 5.07 -24.55 11.26
C GLN A 120 3.92 -24.60 10.27
N MET A 121 3.44 -23.42 9.80
CA MET A 121 2.42 -23.33 8.75
C MET A 121 2.91 -23.96 7.46
N LEU A 122 4.16 -23.67 7.05
CA LEU A 122 4.76 -24.25 5.84
C LEU A 122 4.91 -25.76 5.96
N ALA A 123 5.37 -26.27 7.10
CA ALA A 123 5.48 -27.70 7.36
C ALA A 123 4.14 -28.42 7.40
N GLY A 124 3.04 -27.70 7.64
CA GLY A 124 1.68 -28.23 7.68
C GLY A 124 1.02 -28.36 6.30
N ILE A 125 1.60 -27.80 5.24
CA ILE A 125 1.00 -27.83 3.89
C ILE A 125 0.98 -29.26 3.37
N ARG A 126 -0.22 -29.75 2.96
CA ARG A 126 -0.45 -31.06 2.34
C ARG A 126 -1.20 -30.94 1.04
N THR A 127 -1.96 -29.87 0.85
CA THR A 127 -2.83 -29.65 -0.30
C THR A 127 -2.61 -28.25 -0.88
N GLN A 128 -3.11 -28.03 -2.09
CA GLN A 128 -3.16 -26.69 -2.68
C GLN A 128 -3.98 -25.73 -1.82
N GLU A 129 -5.06 -26.20 -1.23
CA GLU A 129 -5.89 -25.37 -0.33
C GLU A 129 -5.08 -24.91 0.90
N ASP A 130 -4.34 -25.81 1.57
CA ASP A 130 -3.47 -25.45 2.69
C ASP A 130 -2.47 -24.37 2.27
N TYR A 131 -1.85 -24.53 1.10
CA TYR A 131 -0.90 -23.57 0.57
C TYR A 131 -1.52 -22.18 0.38
N LEU A 132 -2.68 -22.12 -0.26
CA LEU A 132 -3.40 -20.86 -0.48
C LEU A 132 -3.81 -20.20 0.84
N ARG A 133 -4.26 -20.97 1.82
CA ARG A 133 -4.63 -20.48 3.14
C ARG A 133 -3.43 -19.98 3.94
N VAL A 134 -2.28 -20.60 3.81
CA VAL A 134 -1.03 -20.12 4.42
C VAL A 134 -0.65 -18.77 3.84
N ILE A 135 -0.67 -18.61 2.51
CA ILE A 135 -0.38 -17.32 1.86
C ILE A 135 -1.45 -16.27 2.22
N ALA A 136 -2.72 -16.68 2.36
CA ALA A 136 -3.82 -15.79 2.68
C ALA A 136 -3.69 -15.11 4.08
N ASN A 137 -2.77 -15.58 4.94
CA ASN A 137 -2.41 -14.87 6.17
C ASN A 137 -1.79 -13.49 5.90
N TYR A 138 -1.33 -13.23 4.68
CA TYR A 138 -0.95 -11.89 4.24
C TYR A 138 -2.07 -10.87 4.52
N HIS A 139 -3.30 -11.23 4.22
CA HIS A 139 -4.47 -10.37 4.41
C HIS A 139 -5.08 -10.54 5.82
N SER A 140 -5.29 -11.78 6.26
CA SER A 140 -5.93 -12.05 7.55
C SER A 140 -5.75 -13.50 7.99
N ALA A 141 -5.49 -13.69 9.27
CA ALA A 141 -5.56 -15.01 9.92
C ALA A 141 -6.98 -15.40 10.36
N THR A 142 -7.96 -14.48 10.32
CA THR A 142 -9.37 -14.78 10.66
C THR A 142 -9.93 -15.74 9.63
N PRO A 143 -10.44 -16.94 10.00
CA PRO A 143 -10.79 -18.00 9.07
C PRO A 143 -11.68 -17.57 7.90
N LYS A 144 -12.72 -16.78 8.18
CA LYS A 144 -13.64 -16.26 7.17
C LYS A 144 -12.93 -15.40 6.11
N TYR A 145 -12.12 -14.43 6.54
CA TYR A 145 -11.44 -13.51 5.63
C TYR A 145 -10.27 -14.18 4.94
N ASN A 146 -9.57 -15.08 5.65
CA ASN A 146 -8.51 -15.91 5.10
C ASN A 146 -9.04 -16.76 3.92
N GLN A 147 -10.17 -17.45 4.09
CA GLN A 147 -10.78 -18.25 3.00
C GLN A 147 -11.14 -17.39 1.80
N ILE A 148 -11.81 -16.25 2.01
CA ILE A 148 -12.15 -15.33 0.91
C ILE A 148 -10.91 -14.88 0.15
N TYR A 149 -9.82 -14.62 0.86
CA TYR A 149 -8.57 -14.20 0.25
C TYR A 149 -7.87 -15.36 -0.49
N ALA A 150 -7.88 -16.57 0.07
CA ALA A 150 -7.38 -17.78 -0.59
C ALA A 150 -8.08 -18.06 -1.93
N ASP A 151 -9.41 -17.87 -1.99
CA ASP A 151 -10.19 -18.03 -3.22
C ASP A 151 -9.81 -16.97 -4.28
N LYS A 152 -9.47 -15.75 -3.86
CA LYS A 152 -8.95 -14.71 -4.76
C LYS A 152 -7.54 -15.05 -5.28
N LEU A 153 -6.68 -15.56 -4.41
CA LEU A 153 -5.33 -16.02 -4.79
C LEU A 153 -5.40 -17.15 -5.81
N LEU A 154 -6.29 -18.14 -5.62
CA LEU A 154 -6.49 -19.22 -6.60
C LEU A 154 -6.83 -18.66 -7.98
N LYS A 155 -7.75 -17.69 -8.06
CA LYS A 155 -8.11 -17.04 -9.33
C LYS A 155 -6.92 -16.27 -9.94
N ALA A 156 -6.12 -15.60 -9.11
CA ALA A 156 -4.93 -14.88 -9.55
C ALA A 156 -3.88 -15.84 -10.13
N PHE A 157 -3.57 -16.95 -9.44
CA PHE A 157 -2.66 -17.98 -9.95
C PHE A 157 -3.15 -18.59 -11.25
N ASN A 158 -4.44 -18.95 -11.35
CA ASN A 158 -5.01 -19.48 -12.58
C ASN A 158 -4.84 -18.50 -13.75
N LYS A 159 -4.97 -17.20 -13.50
CA LYS A 159 -4.77 -16.18 -14.53
C LYS A 159 -3.29 -16.03 -14.91
N LEU A 160 -2.36 -16.09 -13.96
CA LEU A 160 -0.92 -16.05 -14.23
C LEU A 160 -0.51 -17.21 -15.13
N TYR A 161 -0.89 -18.45 -14.78
CA TYR A 161 -0.49 -19.64 -15.55
C TYR A 161 -1.26 -19.82 -16.86
N ALA A 162 -2.44 -19.24 -17.03
CA ALA A 162 -3.12 -19.23 -18.32
C ALA A 162 -2.45 -18.29 -19.33
N SER A 163 -1.77 -17.22 -18.88
CA SER A 163 -1.05 -16.29 -19.76
C SER A 163 0.27 -16.87 -20.28
N ASP A 164 0.86 -17.84 -19.57
CA ASP A 164 2.13 -18.47 -19.96
C ASP A 164 1.95 -19.57 -21.04
N GLN A 165 0.71 -19.87 -21.43
CA GLN A 165 0.38 -20.90 -22.43
C GLN A 165 0.04 -20.30 -23.82
N GLN A 166 0.16 -19.00 -24.00
CA GLN A 166 -0.07 -18.27 -25.26
C GLN A 166 1.25 -17.77 -25.86
#